data_fd9db53ac5173b9bad4077070b811047
#
_entry.id   fd9db53ac5173b9bad4077070b811047
#
_cell.length_a   1.000
_cell.length_b   1.000
_cell.length_c   1.000
_cell.angle_alpha   90.00
_cell.angle_beta   90.00
_cell.angle_gamma   90.00
#
_symmetry.space_group_name_H-M   'P 1'
#
loop_
_entity.id
_entity.type
_entity.pdbx_description
1 polymer ?
#
loop_
_entity_poly.entity_id
_entity_poly.type
_entity_poly.pdbx_seq_one_letter_code
_entity_poly.pdbx_strand_id
1 'polypeptide(L)'
;MKKIVQCILTIIIMSCQAPSDKKENTEAIITEKLSNKKRILFVTSNAHYYGDSDIESTNHFPEIIFAYEEFIKEEFLVDFVSPKGGEIAVGYIYSSDAITKKYLYDADFMNKLQHTKSPNQIDYQKYAAVYYTGGGSAMFTVPESKEIQKISMDIYEKNKGIISSICHGTAGITSLKKEDGTFLISNKKITGFPDAFEDTKANYYQEFPFSIQEKVIENGGDFKFSKDGWDNYYLQDGRIVTGQDPTSATIVAKKVIEMIHNQNIN
;
A
#
# COMPACT_ATOMS: atom_id res chain seq x y z
N MET A 1 33.60 85.89 -19.34
CA MET A 1 33.21 85.10 -18.12
C MET A 1 32.01 84.22 -18.48
N LYS A 2 32.23 82.94 -18.78
CA LYS A 2 31.19 81.97 -19.14
C LYS A 2 30.89 81.14 -17.91
N LYS A 3 29.64 81.17 -17.45
CA LYS A 3 29.14 80.29 -16.33
C LYS A 3 28.71 78.96 -16.96
N ILE A 4 29.35 77.91 -16.55
CA ILE A 4 28.97 76.53 -16.85
C ILE A 4 27.92 76.09 -15.81
N VAL A 5 26.70 75.78 -16.27
CA VAL A 5 25.63 75.16 -15.47
C VAL A 5 25.80 73.66 -15.61
N GLN A 6 26.07 73.01 -14.48
CA GLN A 6 26.24 71.58 -14.36
C GLN A 6 24.88 70.97 -14.01
N CYS A 7 24.22 70.31 -14.98
CA CYS A 7 23.03 69.53 -14.77
C CYS A 7 23.41 68.17 -14.12
N ILE A 8 23.01 67.93 -12.91
CA ILE A 8 23.12 66.62 -12.23
C ILE A 8 21.90 65.80 -12.64
N LEU A 9 22.12 64.75 -13.46
CA LEU A 9 21.10 63.81 -13.85
C LEU A 9 21.03 62.72 -12.78
N THR A 10 20.01 62.76 -11.92
CA THR A 10 19.77 61.72 -10.94
C THR A 10 19.08 60.54 -11.60
N ILE A 11 19.81 59.47 -11.83
CA ILE A 11 19.26 58.19 -12.34
C ILE A 11 18.60 57.46 -11.15
N ILE A 12 17.27 57.44 -11.13
CA ILE A 12 16.49 56.56 -10.23
C ILE A 12 16.55 55.17 -10.80
N ILE A 13 17.35 54.29 -10.19
CA ILE A 13 17.34 52.85 -10.49
C ILE A 13 16.10 52.27 -9.77
N MET A 14 15.03 52.09 -10.52
CA MET A 14 13.90 51.26 -10.11
C MET A 14 14.34 49.80 -10.10
N SER A 15 14.66 49.26 -8.95
CA SER A 15 14.87 47.82 -8.78
C SER A 15 13.54 47.10 -9.01
N CYS A 16 13.37 46.49 -10.17
CA CYS A 16 12.34 45.50 -10.38
C CYS A 16 12.74 44.25 -9.56
N GLN A 17 12.20 44.09 -8.38
CA GLN A 17 12.26 42.82 -7.70
C GLN A 17 11.43 41.79 -8.46
N ALA A 18 12.09 40.72 -8.89
CA ALA A 18 11.54 39.66 -9.68
C ALA A 18 10.54 38.80 -8.92
N PRO A 19 9.64 38.07 -9.58
CA PRO A 19 8.59 37.24 -8.94
C PRO A 19 9.10 35.90 -8.37
N SER A 20 10.35 35.80 -7.92
CA SER A 20 10.96 34.58 -7.36
C SER A 20 10.40 34.20 -5.99
N ASP A 21 10.13 35.18 -5.14
CA ASP A 21 9.74 34.92 -3.72
C ASP A 21 8.35 34.27 -3.58
N LYS A 22 7.43 34.53 -4.52
CA LYS A 22 6.09 33.92 -4.49
C LYS A 22 6.11 32.44 -4.89
N LYS A 23 6.98 32.07 -5.82
CA LYS A 23 7.09 30.69 -6.32
C LYS A 23 7.75 29.79 -5.29
N GLU A 24 8.81 30.27 -4.68
CA GLU A 24 9.57 29.58 -3.63
C GLU A 24 8.72 29.36 -2.37
N ASN A 25 7.93 30.35 -1.95
CA ASN A 25 7.02 30.26 -0.83
C ASN A 25 5.84 29.30 -1.12
N THR A 26 5.34 29.25 -2.36
CA THR A 26 4.28 28.33 -2.78
C THR A 26 4.79 26.87 -2.78
N GLU A 27 5.99 26.63 -3.29
CA GLU A 27 6.63 25.31 -3.28
C GLU A 27 6.92 24.82 -1.84
N ALA A 28 7.38 25.70 -0.97
CA ALA A 28 7.60 25.39 0.44
C ALA A 28 6.30 25.03 1.17
N ILE A 29 5.21 25.77 0.96
CA ILE A 29 3.89 25.48 1.54
C ILE A 29 3.33 24.15 1.02
N ILE A 30 3.47 23.86 -0.28
CA ILE A 30 3.04 22.58 -0.87
C ILE A 30 3.85 21.43 -0.28
N THR A 31 5.16 21.60 -0.14
CA THR A 31 6.05 20.59 0.42
C THR A 31 5.72 20.31 1.89
N GLU A 32 5.46 21.35 2.69
CA GLU A 32 5.06 21.20 4.08
C GLU A 32 3.67 20.53 4.21
N LYS A 33 2.70 20.90 3.37
CA LYS A 33 1.38 20.28 3.34
C LYS A 33 1.45 18.80 2.94
N LEU A 34 2.34 18.44 2.01
CA LEU A 34 2.57 17.05 1.61
C LEU A 34 3.33 16.25 2.67
N SER A 35 4.27 16.88 3.40
CA SER A 35 5.02 16.21 4.47
C SER A 35 4.15 15.80 5.64
N ASN A 36 3.05 16.54 5.90
CA ASN A 36 2.11 16.30 6.98
C ASN A 36 0.97 15.33 6.61
N LYS A 37 0.82 14.95 5.33
CA LYS A 37 -0.17 13.96 4.92
C LYS A 37 0.23 12.57 5.38
N LYS A 38 -0.72 11.86 6.01
CA LYS A 38 -0.54 10.44 6.36
C LYS A 38 -0.39 9.58 5.10
N ARG A 39 0.46 8.56 5.21
CA ARG A 39 0.75 7.64 4.12
C ARG A 39 0.24 6.25 4.43
N ILE A 40 -0.11 5.53 3.37
CA ILE A 40 -0.43 4.11 3.39
C ILE A 40 0.66 3.37 2.60
N LEU A 41 1.17 2.31 3.17
CA LEU A 41 2.16 1.46 2.53
C LEU A 41 1.48 0.24 1.91
N PHE A 42 1.45 0.16 0.59
CA PHE A 42 0.99 -1.03 -0.13
C PHE A 42 2.15 -1.99 -0.29
N VAL A 43 1.99 -3.20 0.21
CA VAL A 43 2.95 -4.29 0.05
C VAL A 43 2.52 -5.13 -1.13
N THR A 44 3.41 -5.28 -2.10
CA THR A 44 3.23 -6.04 -3.34
C THR A 44 4.36 -7.05 -3.50
N SER A 45 4.18 -8.03 -4.40
CA SER A 45 5.20 -9.05 -4.66
C SER A 45 5.94 -8.80 -5.97
N ASN A 46 7.24 -9.15 -6.00
CA ASN A 46 8.05 -9.22 -7.22
C ASN A 46 7.98 -10.59 -7.92
N ALA A 47 7.22 -11.55 -7.39
CA ALA A 47 7.12 -12.85 -8.03
C ALA A 47 6.37 -12.75 -9.36
N HIS A 48 6.98 -13.25 -10.42
CA HIS A 48 6.40 -13.31 -11.76
C HIS A 48 5.89 -14.70 -12.11
N TYR A 49 6.26 -15.71 -11.32
CA TYR A 49 5.89 -17.10 -11.50
C TYR A 49 5.45 -17.70 -10.17
N TYR A 50 4.69 -18.78 -10.25
CA TYR A 50 4.35 -19.60 -9.10
C TYR A 50 5.57 -20.47 -8.73
N GLY A 51 6.23 -20.14 -7.61
CA GLY A 51 7.42 -20.86 -7.16
C GLY A 51 8.52 -20.92 -8.21
N ASP A 52 9.03 -22.12 -8.45
CA ASP A 52 10.06 -22.41 -9.45
C ASP A 52 9.47 -22.86 -10.81
N SER A 53 8.14 -22.77 -10.98
CA SER A 53 7.46 -23.16 -12.22
C SER A 53 7.58 -22.08 -13.31
N ASP A 54 7.12 -22.40 -14.51
CA ASP A 54 6.96 -21.49 -15.64
C ASP A 54 5.52 -20.91 -15.74
N ILE A 55 4.67 -21.16 -14.72
CA ILE A 55 3.31 -20.63 -14.65
C ILE A 55 3.36 -19.19 -14.17
N GLU A 56 2.91 -18.26 -15.02
CA GLU A 56 2.91 -16.82 -14.68
C GLU A 56 2.01 -16.52 -13.48
N SER A 57 2.52 -15.70 -12.57
CA SER A 57 1.81 -15.20 -11.40
C SER A 57 1.83 -13.68 -11.36
N THR A 58 0.78 -13.08 -10.80
CA THR A 58 0.63 -11.62 -10.77
C THR A 58 0.04 -11.13 -9.45
N ASN A 59 0.30 -9.85 -9.13
CA ASN A 59 -0.50 -9.12 -8.17
C ASN A 59 -1.89 -8.85 -8.77
N HIS A 60 -2.93 -8.90 -7.94
CA HIS A 60 -4.30 -8.72 -8.39
C HIS A 60 -4.63 -7.23 -8.58
N PHE A 61 -4.65 -6.76 -9.84
CA PHE A 61 -4.79 -5.35 -10.15
C PHE A 61 -6.04 -4.70 -9.54
N PRO A 62 -7.25 -5.29 -9.61
CA PRO A 62 -8.43 -4.75 -8.94
C PRO A 62 -8.26 -4.53 -7.43
N GLU A 63 -7.61 -5.44 -6.72
CA GLU A 63 -7.38 -5.28 -5.28
C GLU A 63 -6.46 -4.10 -4.95
N ILE A 64 -5.52 -3.80 -5.84
CA ILE A 64 -4.66 -2.62 -5.73
C ILE A 64 -5.49 -1.36 -5.96
N ILE A 65 -6.17 -1.26 -7.11
CA ILE A 65 -6.78 -0.01 -7.56
C ILE A 65 -8.03 0.37 -6.79
N PHE A 66 -8.87 -0.59 -6.39
CA PHE A 66 -10.08 -0.28 -5.61
C PHE A 66 -9.74 0.22 -4.20
N ALA A 67 -8.73 -0.36 -3.56
CA ALA A 67 -8.25 0.17 -2.29
C ALA A 67 -7.52 1.52 -2.46
N TYR A 68 -6.66 1.64 -3.48
CA TYR A 68 -5.94 2.87 -3.80
C TYR A 68 -6.91 4.05 -4.03
N GLU A 69 -7.97 3.84 -4.81
CA GLU A 69 -9.01 4.83 -5.09
C GLU A 69 -9.64 5.39 -3.81
N GLU A 70 -9.95 4.54 -2.83
CA GLU A 70 -10.52 4.98 -1.57
C GLU A 70 -9.53 5.80 -0.74
N PHE A 71 -8.27 5.37 -0.66
CA PHE A 71 -7.26 6.12 0.09
C PHE A 71 -6.97 7.49 -0.51
N ILE A 72 -6.86 7.60 -1.84
CA ILE A 72 -6.58 8.91 -2.46
C ILE A 72 -7.78 9.86 -2.41
N LYS A 73 -9.04 9.37 -2.43
CA LYS A 73 -10.24 10.18 -2.20
C LYS A 73 -10.20 10.88 -0.84
N GLU A 74 -9.66 10.21 0.17
CA GLU A 74 -9.48 10.73 1.53
C GLU A 74 -8.11 11.42 1.73
N GLU A 75 -7.50 11.82 0.61
CA GLU A 75 -6.25 12.58 0.55
C GLU A 75 -5.01 11.90 1.17
N PHE A 76 -5.02 10.59 1.41
CA PHE A 76 -3.83 9.86 1.80
C PHE A 76 -2.83 9.78 0.64
N LEU A 77 -1.54 9.75 0.98
CA LEU A 77 -0.51 9.39 0.02
C LEU A 77 -0.28 7.89 0.08
N VAL A 78 -0.14 7.26 -1.09
CA VAL A 78 0.11 5.83 -1.18
C VAL A 78 1.48 5.59 -1.81
N ASP A 79 2.30 4.80 -1.12
CA ASP A 79 3.55 4.27 -1.65
C ASP A 79 3.45 2.76 -1.81
N PHE A 80 4.08 2.24 -2.85
CA PHE A 80 4.20 0.80 -3.08
C PHE A 80 5.60 0.32 -2.68
N VAL A 81 5.65 -0.80 -1.96
CA VAL A 81 6.89 -1.49 -1.62
C VAL A 81 6.81 -2.94 -2.04
N SER A 82 7.90 -3.46 -2.56
CA SER A 82 8.07 -4.88 -2.83
C SER A 82 9.41 -5.37 -2.28
N PRO A 83 9.61 -6.66 -2.01
CA PRO A 83 10.83 -7.17 -1.38
C PRO A 83 12.14 -6.75 -2.06
N LYS A 84 12.12 -6.61 -3.38
CA LYS A 84 13.30 -6.20 -4.18
C LYS A 84 13.23 -4.75 -4.67
N GLY A 85 12.05 -4.08 -4.58
CA GLY A 85 11.77 -2.85 -5.31
C GLY A 85 11.61 -3.07 -6.81
N GLY A 86 11.40 -1.98 -7.56
CA GLY A 86 11.26 -2.04 -9.01
C GLY A 86 9.91 -2.57 -9.48
N GLU A 87 9.88 -3.18 -10.63
CA GLU A 87 8.67 -3.63 -11.31
C GLU A 87 7.97 -4.79 -10.60
N ILE A 88 6.65 -4.77 -10.64
CA ILE A 88 5.77 -5.86 -10.25
C ILE A 88 4.86 -6.26 -11.41
N ALA A 89 4.60 -7.56 -11.57
CA ALA A 89 3.61 -8.04 -12.52
C ALA A 89 2.20 -7.80 -11.97
N VAL A 90 1.28 -7.32 -12.82
CA VAL A 90 -0.14 -7.15 -12.50
C VAL A 90 -1.01 -7.94 -13.46
N GLY A 91 -2.09 -8.52 -12.96
CA GLY A 91 -3.04 -9.31 -13.76
C GLY A 91 -4.48 -9.11 -13.32
N TYR A 92 -5.38 -9.95 -13.83
CA TYR A 92 -6.82 -9.83 -13.56
C TYR A 92 -7.40 -8.50 -14.06
N ILE A 93 -6.98 -8.08 -15.26
CA ILE A 93 -7.34 -6.77 -15.83
C ILE A 93 -8.69 -6.87 -16.53
N TYR A 94 -9.71 -6.26 -15.94
CA TYR A 94 -11.08 -6.20 -16.47
C TYR A 94 -11.33 -4.82 -17.09
N SER A 95 -10.94 -4.62 -18.35
CA SER A 95 -11.01 -3.33 -19.03
C SER A 95 -12.44 -2.80 -19.27
N SER A 96 -13.48 -3.59 -19.00
CA SER A 96 -14.87 -3.15 -18.96
C SER A 96 -15.23 -2.34 -17.71
N ASP A 97 -14.49 -2.52 -16.61
CA ASP A 97 -14.66 -1.75 -15.39
C ASP A 97 -14.04 -0.35 -15.52
N ALA A 98 -14.78 0.68 -15.07
CA ALA A 98 -14.38 2.08 -15.27
C ALA A 98 -13.16 2.46 -14.41
N ILE A 99 -13.02 1.92 -13.19
CA ILE A 99 -11.89 2.19 -12.30
C ILE A 99 -10.66 1.45 -12.81
N THR A 100 -10.81 0.20 -13.23
CA THR A 100 -9.75 -0.58 -13.88
C THR A 100 -9.22 0.17 -15.10
N LYS A 101 -10.11 0.64 -15.96
CA LYS A 101 -9.74 1.41 -17.16
C LYS A 101 -9.03 2.71 -16.80
N LYS A 102 -9.52 3.45 -15.81
CA LYS A 102 -8.90 4.69 -15.33
C LYS A 102 -7.43 4.48 -14.99
N TYR A 103 -7.14 3.51 -14.12
CA TYR A 103 -5.79 3.29 -13.63
C TYR A 103 -4.87 2.57 -14.62
N LEU A 104 -5.42 1.70 -15.48
CA LEU A 104 -4.64 1.05 -16.54
C LEU A 104 -4.03 2.07 -17.52
N TYR A 105 -4.74 3.17 -17.79
CA TYR A 105 -4.27 4.24 -18.69
C TYR A 105 -3.68 5.44 -17.97
N ASP A 106 -3.59 5.42 -16.65
CA ASP A 106 -2.90 6.45 -15.86
C ASP A 106 -1.40 6.13 -15.80
N ALA A 107 -0.62 6.87 -16.62
CA ALA A 107 0.82 6.66 -16.74
C ALA A 107 1.55 6.89 -15.40
N ASP A 108 1.12 7.86 -14.59
CA ASP A 108 1.74 8.17 -13.29
C ASP A 108 1.47 7.05 -12.28
N PHE A 109 0.27 6.50 -12.30
CA PHE A 109 -0.07 5.35 -11.46
C PHE A 109 0.70 4.10 -11.89
N MET A 110 0.70 3.75 -13.18
CA MET A 110 1.42 2.59 -13.70
C MET A 110 2.94 2.70 -13.46
N ASN A 111 3.50 3.90 -13.56
CA ASN A 111 4.90 4.15 -13.23
C ASN A 111 5.23 3.84 -11.76
N LYS A 112 4.29 4.04 -10.82
CA LYS A 112 4.50 3.63 -9.41
C LYS A 112 4.59 2.11 -9.27
N LEU A 113 3.87 1.33 -10.07
CA LEU A 113 3.92 -0.14 -10.06
C LEU A 113 5.17 -0.69 -10.77
N GLN A 114 5.71 0.07 -11.72
CA GLN A 114 6.99 -0.25 -12.37
C GLN A 114 8.21 0.12 -11.50
N HIS A 115 8.04 1.03 -10.54
CA HIS A 115 9.11 1.55 -9.68
C HIS A 115 8.72 1.49 -8.21
N THR A 116 8.28 0.33 -7.74
CA THR A 116 8.00 0.15 -6.31
C THR A 116 9.27 0.38 -5.49
N LYS A 117 9.10 0.86 -4.28
CA LYS A 117 10.22 1.07 -3.36
C LYS A 117 10.76 -0.27 -2.88
N SER A 118 12.07 -0.37 -2.67
CA SER A 118 12.65 -1.42 -1.87
C SER A 118 12.52 -1.11 -0.36
N PRO A 119 12.60 -2.11 0.52
CA PRO A 119 12.40 -1.91 1.96
C PRO A 119 13.30 -0.85 2.59
N ASN A 120 14.56 -0.73 2.14
CA ASN A 120 15.52 0.25 2.65
C ASN A 120 15.18 1.72 2.31
N GLN A 121 14.22 1.95 1.42
CA GLN A 121 13.71 3.28 1.06
C GLN A 121 12.49 3.68 1.88
N ILE A 122 12.02 2.82 2.79
CA ILE A 122 10.83 3.05 3.60
C ILE A 122 11.22 3.61 4.97
N ASP A 123 10.77 4.84 5.22
CA ASP A 123 10.76 5.43 6.55
C ASP A 123 9.40 5.13 7.22
N TYR A 124 9.37 4.12 8.08
CA TYR A 124 8.15 3.63 8.72
C TYR A 124 7.36 4.72 9.45
N GLN A 125 8.04 5.77 9.96
CA GLN A 125 7.42 6.84 10.73
C GLN A 125 6.36 7.64 9.94
N LYS A 126 6.42 7.57 8.61
CA LYS A 126 5.51 8.29 7.71
C LYS A 126 4.18 7.57 7.46
N TYR A 127 4.05 6.31 7.89
CA TYR A 127 2.91 5.49 7.51
C TYR A 127 1.95 5.25 8.67
N ALA A 128 0.66 5.42 8.38
CA ALA A 128 -0.44 5.15 9.31
C ALA A 128 -0.98 3.72 9.20
N ALA A 129 -0.77 3.08 8.05
CA ALA A 129 -1.22 1.70 7.82
C ALA A 129 -0.36 1.00 6.76
N VAL A 130 -0.41 -0.34 6.80
CA VAL A 130 0.11 -1.24 5.77
C VAL A 130 -1.06 -1.99 5.16
N TYR A 131 -1.07 -2.11 3.83
CA TYR A 131 -2.06 -2.85 3.05
C TYR A 131 -1.37 -3.88 2.18
N TYR A 132 -1.55 -5.16 2.52
CA TYR A 132 -1.01 -6.29 1.77
C TYR A 132 -1.97 -6.67 0.65
N THR A 133 -1.54 -6.47 -0.59
CA THR A 133 -2.32 -6.80 -1.79
C THR A 133 -2.25 -8.29 -2.09
N GLY A 134 -3.30 -8.84 -2.69
CA GLY A 134 -3.33 -10.23 -3.08
C GLY A 134 -2.96 -10.48 -4.55
N GLY A 135 -3.46 -11.59 -5.06
CA GLY A 135 -3.03 -12.26 -6.28
C GLY A 135 -2.07 -13.39 -5.95
N GLY A 136 -1.91 -14.35 -6.86
CA GLY A 136 -1.08 -15.54 -6.60
C GLY A 136 0.37 -15.22 -6.24
N SER A 137 0.92 -14.13 -6.78
CA SER A 137 2.29 -13.69 -6.47
C SER A 137 2.50 -13.32 -5.01
N ALA A 138 1.44 -12.94 -4.27
CA ALA A 138 1.53 -12.57 -2.86
C ALA A 138 1.96 -13.74 -1.95
N MET A 139 1.81 -14.98 -2.43
CA MET A 139 2.26 -16.18 -1.73
C MET A 139 3.77 -16.35 -1.71
N PHE A 140 4.49 -15.58 -2.55
CA PHE A 140 5.94 -15.71 -2.75
C PHE A 140 6.64 -14.39 -2.48
N THR A 141 7.86 -14.48 -1.95
CA THR A 141 8.78 -13.37 -1.64
C THR A 141 8.33 -12.43 -0.52
N VAL A 142 7.03 -12.15 -0.37
CA VAL A 142 6.49 -11.27 0.67
C VAL A 142 6.47 -11.96 2.05
N PRO A 143 5.94 -13.20 2.20
CA PRO A 143 5.91 -13.87 3.50
C PRO A 143 7.30 -14.13 4.09
N GLU A 144 8.32 -14.30 3.25
CA GLU A 144 9.71 -14.59 3.64
C GLU A 144 10.53 -13.33 3.92
N SER A 145 10.12 -12.16 3.39
CA SER A 145 10.90 -10.92 3.50
C SER A 145 10.93 -10.40 4.93
N LYS A 146 12.09 -10.56 5.57
CA LYS A 146 12.32 -10.06 6.94
C LYS A 146 12.26 -8.54 7.02
N GLU A 147 12.67 -7.86 5.96
CA GLU A 147 12.64 -6.41 5.86
C GLU A 147 11.21 -5.89 5.81
N ILE A 148 10.33 -6.51 4.98
CA ILE A 148 8.90 -6.16 4.93
C ILE A 148 8.23 -6.44 6.28
N GLN A 149 8.50 -7.61 6.88
CA GLN A 149 7.99 -7.95 8.21
C GLN A 149 8.39 -6.89 9.24
N LYS A 150 9.66 -6.51 9.26
CA LYS A 150 10.18 -5.50 10.20
C LYS A 150 9.48 -4.14 10.02
N ILE A 151 9.38 -3.64 8.79
CA ILE A 151 8.72 -2.37 8.49
C ILE A 151 7.27 -2.39 8.94
N SER A 152 6.55 -3.46 8.62
CA SER A 152 5.15 -3.62 8.99
C SER A 152 4.96 -3.63 10.51
N MET A 153 5.84 -4.32 11.24
CA MET A 153 5.79 -4.33 12.70
C MET A 153 6.22 -3.00 13.31
N ASP A 154 7.21 -2.30 12.75
CA ASP A 154 7.57 -0.94 13.18
C ASP A 154 6.39 0.04 13.00
N ILE A 155 5.65 -0.05 11.89
CA ILE A 155 4.43 0.74 11.68
C ILE A 155 3.36 0.35 12.71
N TYR A 156 3.14 -0.93 12.94
CA TYR A 156 2.11 -1.42 13.87
C TYR A 156 2.43 -1.06 15.32
N GLU A 157 3.65 -1.32 15.78
CA GLU A 157 4.00 -1.18 17.21
C GLU A 157 4.38 0.24 17.57
N LYS A 158 5.25 0.88 16.77
CA LYS A 158 5.80 2.20 17.09
C LYS A 158 4.88 3.35 16.69
N ASN A 159 4.25 3.27 15.51
CA ASN A 159 3.32 4.33 15.04
C ASN A 159 1.87 4.08 15.47
N LYS A 160 1.58 2.96 16.17
CA LYS A 160 0.20 2.52 16.42
C LYS A 160 -0.60 2.32 15.14
N GLY A 161 0.07 2.06 14.02
CA GLY A 161 -0.52 1.90 12.70
C GLY A 161 -1.40 0.65 12.59
N ILE A 162 -2.06 0.52 11.45
CA ILE A 162 -3.00 -0.56 11.14
C ILE A 162 -2.33 -1.53 10.18
N ILE A 163 -2.48 -2.83 10.41
CA ILE A 163 -2.14 -3.87 9.44
C ILE A 163 -3.41 -4.29 8.73
N SER A 164 -3.38 -4.28 7.41
CA SER A 164 -4.49 -4.79 6.61
C SER A 164 -4.00 -5.69 5.48
N SER A 165 -4.83 -6.63 5.09
CA SER A 165 -4.55 -7.56 3.99
C SER A 165 -5.83 -7.93 3.26
N ILE A 166 -5.69 -8.45 2.05
CA ILE A 166 -6.80 -8.94 1.25
C ILE A 166 -6.40 -10.22 0.51
N CYS A 167 -7.35 -11.17 0.40
CA CYS A 167 -7.21 -12.35 -0.45
C CYS A 167 -5.89 -13.09 -0.11
N HIS A 168 -5.08 -13.43 -1.14
CA HIS A 168 -3.77 -14.05 -0.95
C HIS A 168 -2.74 -13.12 -0.26
N GLY A 169 -2.96 -11.81 -0.22
CA GLY A 169 -2.11 -10.88 0.56
C GLY A 169 -2.05 -11.20 2.04
N THR A 170 -3.04 -11.93 2.56
CA THR A 170 -3.04 -12.41 3.95
C THR A 170 -1.85 -13.34 4.25
N ALA A 171 -1.28 -14.01 3.25
CA ALA A 171 -0.03 -14.77 3.42
C ALA A 171 1.09 -13.92 4.04
N GLY A 172 1.21 -12.65 3.62
CA GLY A 172 2.24 -11.73 4.11
C GLY A 172 2.14 -11.39 5.60
N ILE A 173 0.95 -11.45 6.17
CA ILE A 173 0.76 -11.14 7.60
C ILE A 173 0.90 -12.38 8.52
N THR A 174 0.88 -13.59 7.97
CA THR A 174 0.98 -14.83 8.77
C THR A 174 2.30 -14.93 9.52
N SER A 175 3.37 -14.35 8.97
CA SER A 175 4.73 -14.42 9.53
C SER A 175 5.09 -13.24 10.44
N LEU A 176 4.21 -12.25 10.60
CA LEU A 176 4.47 -11.08 11.44
C LEU A 176 4.54 -11.47 12.91
N LYS A 177 5.61 -11.03 13.59
CA LYS A 177 5.82 -11.30 15.02
C LYS A 177 6.01 -10.01 15.79
N LYS A 178 5.41 -9.97 16.99
CA LYS A 178 5.64 -8.92 17.98
C LYS A 178 7.04 -9.03 18.59
N GLU A 179 7.44 -8.03 19.35
CA GLU A 179 8.74 -8.02 20.05
C GLU A 179 8.93 -9.20 21.01
N ASP A 180 7.85 -9.73 21.59
CA ASP A 180 7.87 -10.92 22.46
C ASP A 180 7.98 -12.25 21.70
N GLY A 181 8.07 -12.21 20.35
CA GLY A 181 8.16 -13.36 19.48
C GLY A 181 6.82 -14.03 19.15
N THR A 182 5.70 -13.60 19.74
CA THR A 182 4.37 -14.13 19.41
C THR A 182 3.92 -13.63 18.04
N PHE A 183 3.15 -14.46 17.32
CA PHE A 183 2.60 -14.03 16.04
C PHE A 183 1.56 -12.92 16.25
N LEU A 184 1.59 -11.91 15.38
CA LEU A 184 0.66 -10.78 15.41
C LEU A 184 -0.80 -11.26 15.37
N ILE A 185 -1.06 -12.30 14.59
CA ILE A 185 -2.39 -12.87 14.34
C ILE A 185 -2.85 -13.83 15.45
N SER A 186 -2.00 -14.17 16.42
CA SER A 186 -2.36 -15.09 17.49
C SER A 186 -3.53 -14.56 18.32
N ASN A 187 -4.55 -15.40 18.51
CA ASN A 187 -5.83 -15.09 19.15
C ASN A 187 -6.61 -13.96 18.45
N LYS A 188 -6.44 -13.80 17.11
CA LYS A 188 -7.14 -12.82 16.31
C LYS A 188 -8.05 -13.51 15.30
N LYS A 189 -9.21 -12.92 15.04
CA LYS A 189 -10.05 -13.31 13.90
C LYS A 189 -9.46 -12.78 12.61
N ILE A 190 -9.12 -13.70 11.72
CA ILE A 190 -8.44 -13.39 10.45
C ILE A 190 -9.25 -14.02 9.32
N THR A 191 -9.37 -13.30 8.21
CA THR A 191 -9.82 -13.86 6.94
C THR A 191 -8.77 -13.63 5.85
N GLY A 192 -8.90 -14.35 4.79
CA GLY A 192 -8.09 -14.28 3.56
C GLY A 192 -8.73 -15.20 2.55
N PHE A 193 -8.06 -15.50 1.45
CA PHE A 193 -8.60 -16.43 0.47
C PHE A 193 -8.65 -17.84 1.08
N PRO A 194 -9.86 -18.45 1.22
CA PRO A 194 -9.99 -19.71 1.94
C PRO A 194 -9.74 -20.90 1.01
N ASP A 195 -9.29 -22.02 1.58
CA ASP A 195 -9.06 -23.26 0.84
C ASP A 195 -10.31 -23.75 0.09
N ALA A 196 -11.49 -23.43 0.62
CA ALA A 196 -12.76 -23.80 -0.01
C ALA A 196 -12.98 -23.15 -1.40
N PHE A 197 -12.27 -22.09 -1.73
CA PHE A 197 -12.36 -21.38 -3.01
C PHE A 197 -11.14 -21.58 -3.90
N GLU A 198 -10.14 -22.29 -3.42
CA GLU A 198 -8.98 -22.67 -4.23
C GLU A 198 -9.33 -23.76 -5.22
N ASP A 199 -8.82 -23.61 -6.44
CA ASP A 199 -8.79 -24.75 -7.37
C ASP A 199 -7.59 -25.66 -7.05
N THR A 200 -7.80 -26.55 -6.08
CA THR A 200 -6.75 -27.47 -5.61
C THR A 200 -6.26 -28.45 -6.66
N LYS A 201 -6.92 -28.53 -7.82
CA LYS A 201 -6.52 -29.35 -8.95
C LYS A 201 -5.70 -28.58 -10.00
N ALA A 202 -5.70 -27.27 -9.92
CA ALA A 202 -4.92 -26.45 -10.82
C ALA A 202 -3.42 -26.59 -10.55
N ASN A 203 -2.62 -26.56 -11.61
CA ASN A 203 -1.17 -26.73 -11.49
C ASN A 203 -0.52 -25.64 -10.62
N TYR A 204 -1.04 -24.41 -10.68
CA TYR A 204 -0.50 -23.32 -9.86
C TYR A 204 -0.65 -23.58 -8.36
N TYR A 205 -1.72 -24.27 -7.93
CA TYR A 205 -1.97 -24.52 -6.51
C TYR A 205 -0.91 -25.42 -5.89
N GLN A 206 -0.37 -26.35 -6.68
CA GLN A 206 0.71 -27.24 -6.23
C GLN A 206 2.01 -26.51 -5.93
N GLU A 207 2.16 -25.31 -6.48
CA GLU A 207 3.34 -24.44 -6.27
C GLU A 207 3.20 -23.57 -5.02
N PHE A 208 2.00 -23.47 -4.41
CA PHE A 208 1.85 -22.66 -3.20
C PHE A 208 2.67 -23.23 -2.04
N PRO A 209 3.45 -22.40 -1.36
CA PRO A 209 4.33 -22.85 -0.27
C PRO A 209 3.55 -23.32 0.96
N PHE A 210 2.30 -22.88 1.10
CA PHE A 210 1.39 -23.23 2.21
C PHE A 210 -0.05 -22.80 1.90
N SER A 211 -1.02 -23.38 2.61
CA SER A 211 -2.39 -22.85 2.68
C SER A 211 -2.44 -21.66 3.64
N ILE A 212 -3.05 -20.55 3.21
CA ILE A 212 -3.25 -19.36 4.06
C ILE A 212 -4.07 -19.72 5.29
N GLN A 213 -5.16 -20.46 5.09
CA GLN A 213 -6.05 -20.88 6.16
C GLN A 213 -5.32 -21.73 7.20
N GLU A 214 -4.60 -22.75 6.78
CA GLU A 214 -3.81 -23.60 7.68
C GLU A 214 -2.71 -22.80 8.38
N LYS A 215 -2.01 -21.91 7.66
CA LYS A 215 -0.94 -21.10 8.23
C LYS A 215 -1.43 -20.11 9.27
N VAL A 216 -2.62 -19.53 9.07
CA VAL A 216 -3.26 -18.68 10.09
C VAL A 216 -3.57 -19.48 11.34
N ILE A 217 -4.15 -20.69 11.19
CA ILE A 217 -4.49 -21.58 12.31
C ILE A 217 -3.22 -22.05 13.04
N GLU A 218 -2.20 -22.49 12.30
CA GLU A 218 -0.90 -22.92 12.85
C GLU A 218 -0.26 -21.84 13.74
N ASN A 219 -0.37 -20.57 13.32
CA ASN A 219 0.19 -19.43 14.03
C ASN A 219 -0.78 -18.83 15.08
N GLY A 220 -1.81 -19.58 15.45
CA GLY A 220 -2.72 -19.30 16.56
C GLY A 220 -3.84 -18.32 16.23
N GLY A 221 -4.07 -18.01 14.96
CA GLY A 221 -5.20 -17.19 14.51
C GLY A 221 -6.50 -18.00 14.42
N ASP A 222 -7.62 -17.31 14.53
CA ASP A 222 -8.97 -17.88 14.33
C ASP A 222 -9.44 -17.53 12.91
N PHE A 223 -9.20 -18.44 11.95
CA PHE A 223 -9.57 -18.22 10.56
C PHE A 223 -11.08 -18.33 10.36
N LYS A 224 -11.67 -17.31 9.77
CA LYS A 224 -13.09 -17.24 9.43
C LYS A 224 -13.27 -16.82 7.99
N PHE A 225 -14.30 -17.33 7.34
CA PHE A 225 -14.68 -16.91 5.99
C PHE A 225 -16.18 -17.00 5.77
N SER A 226 -16.70 -16.20 4.85
CA SER A 226 -18.04 -16.34 4.33
C SER A 226 -18.08 -17.48 3.33
N LYS A 227 -19.06 -18.38 3.47
CA LYS A 227 -19.24 -19.51 2.54
C LYS A 227 -19.81 -19.09 1.19
N ASP A 228 -20.47 -17.93 1.15
CA ASP A 228 -21.07 -17.40 -0.08
C ASP A 228 -19.97 -16.90 -1.03
N GLY A 229 -18.91 -16.30 -0.48
CA GLY A 229 -17.81 -15.72 -1.25
C GLY A 229 -18.23 -14.51 -2.08
N TRP A 230 -17.28 -13.71 -2.53
CA TRP A 230 -17.51 -12.52 -3.36
C TRP A 230 -18.62 -11.60 -2.84
N ASP A 231 -18.79 -11.55 -1.52
CA ASP A 231 -19.83 -10.83 -0.77
C ASP A 231 -19.30 -9.67 0.09
N ASN A 232 -18.09 -9.18 -0.24
CA ASN A 232 -17.37 -8.14 0.49
C ASN A 232 -17.01 -8.53 1.94
N TYR A 233 -16.87 -9.81 2.23
CA TYR A 233 -16.56 -10.29 3.57
C TYR A 233 -15.21 -9.79 4.06
N TYR A 234 -15.21 -9.16 5.23
CA TYR A 234 -14.00 -8.70 5.90
C TYR A 234 -14.13 -8.87 7.42
N LEU A 235 -13.01 -8.86 8.09
CA LEU A 235 -12.93 -8.88 9.55
C LEU A 235 -12.06 -7.75 10.06
N GLN A 236 -12.41 -7.26 11.25
CA GLN A 236 -11.56 -6.38 12.05
C GLN A 236 -11.36 -7.02 13.42
N ASP A 237 -10.11 -7.13 13.87
CA ASP A 237 -9.77 -7.50 15.23
C ASP A 237 -8.63 -6.61 15.74
N GLY A 238 -8.98 -5.70 16.64
CA GLY A 238 -8.08 -4.63 17.05
C GLY A 238 -7.63 -3.76 15.88
N ARG A 239 -6.33 -3.63 15.69
CA ARG A 239 -5.72 -2.86 14.59
C ARG A 239 -5.33 -3.73 13.38
N ILE A 240 -6.03 -4.84 13.19
CA ILE A 240 -5.88 -5.72 12.04
C ILE A 240 -7.20 -5.72 11.27
N VAL A 241 -7.15 -5.50 9.96
CA VAL A 241 -8.30 -5.55 9.05
C VAL A 241 -7.98 -6.48 7.90
N THR A 242 -8.76 -7.53 7.72
CA THR A 242 -8.51 -8.52 6.66
C THR A 242 -9.73 -8.71 5.79
N GLY A 243 -9.54 -8.83 4.48
CA GLY A 243 -10.57 -9.10 3.48
C GLY A 243 -10.41 -10.47 2.85
N GLN A 244 -11.52 -11.14 2.56
CA GLN A 244 -11.53 -12.50 2.08
C GLN A 244 -11.06 -12.65 0.64
N ASP A 245 -11.58 -11.83 -0.24
CA ASP A 245 -11.43 -11.94 -1.69
C ASP A 245 -11.46 -10.55 -2.35
N PRO A 246 -11.25 -10.45 -3.67
CA PRO A 246 -11.14 -9.17 -4.36
C PRO A 246 -12.29 -8.20 -4.13
N THR A 247 -13.52 -8.68 -3.87
CA THR A 247 -14.67 -7.81 -3.68
C THR A 247 -14.58 -6.98 -2.41
N SER A 248 -13.83 -7.45 -1.42
CA SER A 248 -13.65 -6.76 -0.14
C SER A 248 -12.63 -5.62 -0.16
N ALA A 249 -11.94 -5.35 -1.29
CA ALA A 249 -10.89 -4.32 -1.37
C ALA A 249 -11.35 -2.94 -0.92
N THR A 250 -12.49 -2.49 -1.44
CA THR A 250 -13.08 -1.18 -1.11
C THR A 250 -13.46 -1.09 0.37
N ILE A 251 -14.12 -2.11 0.92
CA ILE A 251 -14.60 -2.05 2.31
C ILE A 251 -13.44 -2.16 3.32
N VAL A 252 -12.39 -2.94 3.02
CA VAL A 252 -11.18 -3.00 3.84
C VAL A 252 -10.50 -1.63 3.88
N ALA A 253 -10.32 -0.98 2.71
CA ALA A 253 -9.73 0.36 2.65
C ALA A 253 -10.54 1.39 3.45
N LYS A 254 -11.87 1.42 3.27
CA LYS A 254 -12.77 2.30 4.04
C LYS A 254 -12.67 2.06 5.54
N LYS A 255 -12.56 0.80 5.97
CA LYS A 255 -12.43 0.47 7.38
C LYS A 255 -11.09 0.94 7.96
N VAL A 256 -10.01 0.79 7.20
CA VAL A 256 -8.69 1.33 7.59
C VAL A 256 -8.74 2.85 7.72
N ILE A 257 -9.36 3.55 6.77
CA ILE A 257 -9.55 5.01 6.79
C ILE A 257 -10.32 5.45 8.04
N GLU A 258 -11.47 4.82 8.30
CA GLU A 258 -12.28 5.09 9.49
C GLU A 258 -11.46 4.96 10.78
N MET A 259 -10.67 3.89 10.88
CA MET A 259 -9.84 3.64 12.06
C MET A 259 -8.74 4.68 12.23
N ILE A 260 -8.10 5.14 11.12
CA ILE A 260 -7.09 6.20 11.16
C ILE A 260 -7.71 7.52 11.62
N HIS A 261 -8.93 7.85 11.14
CA HIS A 261 -9.62 9.07 11.56
C HIS A 261 -9.97 9.01 13.05
N ASN A 262 -10.46 7.87 13.54
CA ASN A 262 -10.81 7.70 14.96
C ASN A 262 -9.59 7.78 15.90
N GLN A 263 -8.40 7.38 15.45
CA GLN A 263 -7.16 7.53 16.23
C GLN A 263 -6.72 8.99 16.40
N ASN A 264 -7.16 9.90 15.53
CA ASN A 264 -6.83 11.33 15.59
C ASN A 264 -7.73 12.13 16.53
N ILE A 265 -8.83 11.55 16.99
CA ILE A 265 -9.83 12.21 17.84
C ILE A 265 -9.55 11.97 19.33
N ASN A 266 -8.72 10.96 19.63
CA ASN A 266 -8.32 10.59 21.01
C ASN A 266 -6.87 10.99 21.30
#